data_fce47d39d1ada0c6878f800e222e3633
#
_entry.id   fce47d39d1ada0c6878f800e222e3633
#
_cell.length_a   1.000
_cell.length_b   1.000
_cell.length_c   1.000
_cell.angle_alpha   90.00
_cell.angle_beta   90.00
_cell.angle_gamma   90.00
#
_symmetry.space_group_name_H-M   'P 1'
#
loop_
_entity.id
_entity.type
_entity.pdbx_description
1 polymer ?
#
loop_
_entity_poly.entity_id
_entity_poly.type
_entity_poly.pdbx_seq_one_letter_code
_entity_poly.pdbx_strand_id
1 'polypeptide(L)'
;MGKIDDAVALAVRIAKDDSHGYSQAKRWGPDYDCSSFLIYVWQEVGVPVKTNGATYTGNMLSAFLQSGFKTISPVYDSLQAGDVLLNVIHHTAMYIGNGQIVQATIAETGTVNGTEGDQTGKEIGIFPYYDYPWDHVLRYVEQEAIQVITDEWEYISYSENACKDTPMPQIWKGDYGPAVSAMQGALKYHGFYKGQVTGGFGLETLSALKAFQSKHKLETDGICGPLTWNELMFWR
;
A
#
# COMPACT_ATOMS: atom_id res chain seq x y z
N MET A 1 17.60 -10.88 3.15
CA MET A 1 17.26 -9.83 2.17
C MET A 1 15.92 -9.24 2.61
N GLY A 2 15.69 -7.97 2.33
CA GLY A 2 14.41 -7.34 2.63
C GLY A 2 13.32 -7.77 1.64
N LYS A 3 12.05 -7.53 1.99
CA LYS A 3 10.92 -7.87 1.09
C LYS A 3 11.00 -7.14 -0.24
N ILE A 4 11.57 -5.94 -0.28
CA ILE A 4 11.80 -5.17 -1.52
C ILE A 4 12.76 -5.92 -2.42
N ASP A 5 13.90 -6.37 -1.90
CA ASP A 5 14.89 -7.12 -2.68
C ASP A 5 14.31 -8.43 -3.21
N ASP A 6 13.54 -9.13 -2.36
CA ASP A 6 12.90 -10.39 -2.73
C ASP A 6 11.83 -10.18 -3.81
N ALA A 7 11.04 -9.09 -3.74
CA ALA A 7 10.05 -8.74 -4.75
C ALA A 7 10.70 -8.40 -6.10
N VAL A 8 11.74 -7.58 -6.09
CA VAL A 8 12.50 -7.25 -7.31
C VAL A 8 13.12 -8.50 -7.92
N ALA A 9 13.76 -9.35 -7.09
CA ALA A 9 14.37 -10.60 -7.56
C ALA A 9 13.34 -11.57 -8.15
N LEU A 10 12.16 -11.70 -7.53
CA LEU A 10 11.07 -12.53 -8.03
C LEU A 10 10.52 -11.99 -9.36
N ALA A 11 10.27 -10.69 -9.45
CA ALA A 11 9.77 -10.06 -10.66
C ALA A 11 10.75 -10.23 -11.85
N VAL A 12 12.04 -10.02 -11.60
CA VAL A 12 13.10 -10.21 -12.60
C VAL A 12 13.22 -11.68 -13.01
N ARG A 13 13.05 -12.63 -12.09
CA ARG A 13 13.08 -14.06 -12.39
C ARG A 13 11.93 -14.46 -13.31
N ILE A 14 10.70 -14.01 -13.01
CA ILE A 14 9.51 -14.28 -13.85
C ILE A 14 9.71 -13.68 -15.25
N ALA A 15 10.19 -12.42 -15.34
CA ALA A 15 10.44 -11.75 -16.61
C ALA A 15 11.57 -12.36 -17.47
N LYS A 16 12.31 -13.31 -16.95
CA LYS A 16 13.37 -14.05 -17.66
C LYS A 16 13.00 -15.51 -17.93
N ASP A 17 11.82 -15.91 -17.56
CA ASP A 17 11.32 -17.27 -17.69
C ASP A 17 10.16 -17.29 -18.69
N ASP A 18 10.45 -17.74 -19.90
CA ASP A 18 9.48 -17.78 -21.02
C ASP A 18 8.29 -18.71 -20.76
N SER A 19 8.26 -19.46 -19.63
CA SER A 19 7.09 -20.20 -19.21
C SER A 19 5.96 -19.33 -18.65
N HIS A 20 6.20 -18.02 -18.52
CA HIS A 20 5.26 -17.01 -18.05
C HIS A 20 4.97 -16.00 -19.15
N GLY A 21 3.76 -15.94 -19.66
CA GLY A 21 3.34 -15.00 -20.70
C GLY A 21 2.28 -14.00 -20.23
N TYR A 22 1.76 -13.23 -21.19
CA TYR A 22 0.70 -12.26 -20.92
C TYR A 22 -0.69 -12.84 -21.19
N SER A 23 -1.57 -12.79 -20.18
CA SER A 23 -2.97 -13.14 -20.36
C SER A 23 -3.87 -12.41 -19.37
N GLN A 24 -4.96 -11.79 -19.86
CA GLN A 24 -6.02 -11.29 -18.99
C GLN A 24 -7.02 -12.38 -18.57
N ALA A 25 -7.17 -13.44 -19.35
CA ALA A 25 -8.08 -14.52 -19.04
C ALA A 25 -7.49 -15.50 -18.01
N LYS A 26 -6.19 -15.82 -18.12
CA LYS A 26 -5.46 -16.76 -17.26
C LYS A 26 -4.42 -16.04 -16.38
N ARG A 27 -4.82 -14.96 -15.76
CA ARG A 27 -3.94 -13.96 -15.16
C ARG A 27 -3.39 -14.26 -13.76
N TRP A 28 -3.60 -15.44 -13.21
CA TRP A 28 -3.17 -15.78 -11.84
C TRP A 28 -2.16 -16.93 -11.81
N GLY A 29 -1.33 -17.02 -12.83
CA GLY A 29 -0.30 -18.03 -13.02
C GLY A 29 -0.75 -19.20 -13.90
N PRO A 30 0.12 -19.72 -14.77
CA PRO A 30 1.49 -19.27 -14.98
C PRO A 30 1.61 -17.94 -15.71
N ASP A 31 0.58 -17.49 -16.45
CA ASP A 31 0.53 -16.22 -17.15
C ASP A 31 -0.05 -15.10 -16.27
N TYR A 32 0.26 -13.87 -16.62
CA TYR A 32 -0.16 -12.69 -15.87
C TYR A 32 -0.55 -11.55 -16.81
N ASP A 33 -1.42 -10.65 -16.36
CA ASP A 33 -1.51 -9.29 -16.89
C ASP A 33 -0.67 -8.31 -16.05
N CYS A 34 -0.63 -7.04 -16.43
CA CYS A 34 0.18 -6.03 -15.75
C CYS A 34 -0.10 -5.96 -14.23
N SER A 35 -1.36 -5.99 -13.84
CA SER A 35 -1.75 -5.87 -12.42
C SER A 35 -1.57 -7.16 -11.65
N SER A 36 -2.00 -8.29 -12.19
CA SER A 36 -1.89 -9.58 -11.51
C SER A 36 -0.44 -10.02 -11.32
N PHE A 37 0.44 -9.67 -12.24
CA PHE A 37 1.88 -9.88 -12.12
C PHE A 37 2.45 -9.25 -10.85
N LEU A 38 2.24 -7.94 -10.65
CA LEU A 38 2.77 -7.24 -9.48
C LEU A 38 2.03 -7.61 -8.19
N ILE A 39 0.73 -7.87 -8.26
CA ILE A 39 -0.04 -8.38 -7.13
C ILE A 39 0.51 -9.74 -6.68
N TYR A 40 0.80 -10.64 -7.62
CA TYR A 40 1.40 -11.93 -7.33
C TYR A 40 2.78 -11.78 -6.69
N VAL A 41 3.66 -10.99 -7.30
CA VAL A 41 5.02 -10.76 -6.80
C VAL A 41 5.02 -10.31 -5.35
N TRP A 42 4.26 -9.29 -5.01
CA TRP A 42 4.22 -8.77 -3.63
C TRP A 42 3.55 -9.73 -2.65
N GLN A 43 2.51 -10.43 -3.09
CA GLN A 43 1.84 -11.45 -2.26
C GLN A 43 2.80 -12.59 -1.90
N GLU A 44 3.59 -13.08 -2.86
CA GLU A 44 4.54 -14.19 -2.67
C GLU A 44 5.66 -13.85 -1.70
N VAL A 45 6.12 -12.62 -1.67
CA VAL A 45 7.13 -12.18 -0.69
C VAL A 45 6.53 -11.82 0.68
N GLY A 46 5.27 -12.19 0.90
CA GLY A 46 4.59 -12.03 2.19
C GLY A 46 4.09 -10.61 2.48
N VAL A 47 3.82 -9.82 1.43
CA VAL A 47 3.11 -8.53 1.53
C VAL A 47 1.67 -8.76 1.05
N PRO A 48 0.66 -8.71 1.93
CA PRO A 48 -0.67 -9.28 1.68
C PRO A 48 -1.56 -8.43 0.76
N VAL A 49 -1.03 -7.93 -0.36
CA VAL A 49 -1.75 -7.03 -1.28
C VAL A 49 -2.97 -7.69 -1.91
N LYS A 50 -2.88 -8.97 -2.31
CA LYS A 50 -4.01 -9.73 -2.85
C LYS A 50 -5.04 -10.02 -1.77
N THR A 51 -4.60 -10.41 -0.59
CA THR A 51 -5.45 -10.66 0.59
C THR A 51 -6.22 -9.42 1.00
N ASN A 52 -5.60 -8.24 0.86
CA ASN A 52 -6.22 -6.93 1.12
C ASN A 52 -7.05 -6.40 -0.05
N GLY A 53 -7.31 -7.23 -1.06
CA GLY A 53 -8.31 -6.99 -2.11
C GLY A 53 -7.77 -6.47 -3.43
N ALA A 54 -6.45 -6.42 -3.66
CA ALA A 54 -5.90 -6.08 -4.97
C ALA A 54 -6.28 -7.16 -6.01
N THR A 55 -6.93 -6.75 -7.08
CA THR A 55 -7.32 -7.65 -8.18
C THR A 55 -7.07 -7.07 -9.57
N TYR A 56 -6.99 -5.75 -9.72
CA TYR A 56 -6.73 -5.03 -10.96
C TYR A 56 -6.21 -3.62 -10.64
N THR A 57 -5.73 -2.88 -11.64
CA THR A 57 -5.12 -1.56 -11.44
C THR A 57 -6.00 -0.59 -10.65
N GLY A 58 -7.31 -0.59 -10.89
CA GLY A 58 -8.26 0.34 -10.25
C GLY A 58 -8.41 0.16 -8.73
N ASN A 59 -8.07 -0.99 -8.16
CA ASN A 59 -8.11 -1.20 -6.71
C ASN A 59 -6.73 -1.45 -6.07
N MET A 60 -5.64 -1.42 -6.86
CA MET A 60 -4.28 -1.59 -6.35
C MET A 60 -3.93 -0.51 -5.33
N LEU A 61 -4.27 0.77 -5.59
CA LEU A 61 -3.93 1.86 -4.68
C LEU A 61 -4.36 1.56 -3.24
N SER A 62 -5.64 1.30 -3.02
CA SER A 62 -6.18 1.06 -1.67
C SER A 62 -5.60 -0.20 -1.01
N ALA A 63 -5.48 -1.29 -1.78
CA ALA A 63 -4.99 -2.56 -1.25
C ALA A 63 -3.49 -2.52 -0.91
N PHE A 64 -2.68 -1.84 -1.73
CA PHE A 64 -1.25 -1.67 -1.46
C PHE A 64 -1.01 -0.77 -0.25
N LEU A 65 -1.76 0.34 -0.12
CA LEU A 65 -1.66 1.20 1.06
C LEU A 65 -2.03 0.43 2.35
N GLN A 66 -3.06 -0.42 2.31
CA GLN A 66 -3.39 -1.30 3.43
C GLN A 66 -2.31 -2.35 3.73
N SER A 67 -1.44 -2.63 2.77
CA SER A 67 -0.37 -3.62 2.87
C SER A 67 0.99 -3.04 3.24
N GLY A 68 1.05 -1.77 3.66
CA GLY A 68 2.28 -1.13 4.13
C GLY A 68 3.01 -0.28 3.08
N PHE A 69 2.38 0.00 1.95
CA PHE A 69 2.89 0.98 0.99
C PHE A 69 2.49 2.41 1.39
N LYS A 70 3.25 3.36 0.88
CA LYS A 70 2.91 4.79 0.89
C LYS A 70 2.99 5.34 -0.54
N THR A 71 2.24 6.39 -0.82
CA THR A 71 2.42 7.16 -2.06
C THR A 71 3.63 8.08 -1.94
N ILE A 72 4.38 8.20 -3.03
CA ILE A 72 5.45 9.18 -3.17
C ILE A 72 5.20 10.02 -4.42
N SER A 73 5.91 11.15 -4.53
CA SER A 73 5.83 11.99 -5.73
C SER A 73 6.35 11.22 -6.95
N PRO A 74 5.64 11.25 -8.10
CA PRO A 74 6.04 10.56 -9.32
C PRO A 74 7.16 11.31 -10.06
N VAL A 75 8.24 11.61 -9.37
CA VAL A 75 9.44 12.24 -9.96
C VAL A 75 10.46 11.16 -10.24
N TYR A 76 10.92 11.04 -11.48
CA TYR A 76 11.85 9.99 -11.91
C TYR A 76 13.08 9.87 -10.99
N ASP A 77 13.73 10.99 -10.67
CA ASP A 77 14.94 11.00 -9.83
C ASP A 77 14.71 10.52 -8.39
N SER A 78 13.45 10.38 -7.96
CA SER A 78 13.07 9.87 -6.64
C SER A 78 12.76 8.38 -6.62
N LEU A 79 12.71 7.71 -7.78
CA LEU A 79 12.35 6.29 -7.88
C LEU A 79 13.41 5.40 -7.26
N GLN A 80 12.95 4.38 -6.54
CA GLN A 80 13.78 3.36 -5.91
C GLN A 80 13.33 1.96 -6.36
N ALA A 81 14.26 1.02 -6.38
CA ALA A 81 13.92 -0.37 -6.69
C ALA A 81 12.78 -0.88 -5.79
N GLY A 82 11.79 -1.54 -6.38
CA GLY A 82 10.56 -1.98 -5.72
C GLY A 82 9.41 -0.97 -5.80
N ASP A 83 9.61 0.26 -6.26
CA ASP A 83 8.50 1.20 -6.45
C ASP A 83 7.53 0.68 -7.51
N VAL A 84 6.25 0.66 -7.17
CA VAL A 84 5.17 0.30 -8.09
C VAL A 84 4.62 1.55 -8.73
N LEU A 85 4.79 1.65 -10.04
CA LEU A 85 4.27 2.71 -10.89
C LEU A 85 2.85 2.33 -11.30
N LEU A 86 1.87 3.16 -10.98
CA LEU A 86 0.47 2.85 -11.18
C LEU A 86 -0.26 3.93 -11.98
N ASN A 87 -0.83 3.54 -13.11
CA ASN A 87 -1.96 4.21 -13.74
C ASN A 87 -3.21 3.40 -13.41
N VAL A 88 -4.16 3.97 -12.68
CA VAL A 88 -5.31 3.24 -12.12
C VAL A 88 -6.28 2.72 -13.19
N ILE A 89 -6.22 3.24 -14.41
CA ILE A 89 -7.12 2.85 -15.51
C ILE A 89 -6.45 1.84 -16.42
N HIS A 90 -5.16 2.01 -16.73
CA HIS A 90 -4.57 1.33 -17.87
C HIS A 90 -3.45 0.37 -17.55
N HIS A 91 -2.52 0.72 -16.64
CA HIS A 91 -1.25 -0.01 -16.55
C HIS A 91 -0.56 0.09 -15.21
N THR A 92 0.35 -0.86 -14.96
CA THR A 92 1.24 -0.83 -13.81
C THR A 92 2.57 -1.52 -14.15
N ALA A 93 3.65 -1.02 -13.55
CA ALA A 93 5.00 -1.54 -13.68
C ALA A 93 5.75 -1.43 -12.33
N MET A 94 6.84 -2.17 -12.17
CA MET A 94 7.74 -2.01 -11.01
C MET A 94 9.06 -1.43 -11.48
N TYR A 95 9.51 -0.36 -10.84
CA TYR A 95 10.86 0.14 -11.04
C TYR A 95 11.87 -0.76 -10.32
N ILE A 96 12.89 -1.21 -11.03
CA ILE A 96 13.88 -2.17 -10.50
C ILE A 96 15.29 -1.57 -10.33
N GLY A 97 15.40 -0.24 -10.45
CA GLY A 97 16.67 0.46 -10.39
C GLY A 97 17.33 0.66 -11.76
N ASN A 98 18.41 1.45 -11.78
CA ASN A 98 19.23 1.69 -12.97
C ASN A 98 18.46 2.13 -14.22
N GLY A 99 17.37 2.90 -14.06
CA GLY A 99 16.56 3.35 -15.18
C GLY A 99 15.76 2.24 -15.85
N GLN A 100 15.47 1.14 -15.15
CA GLN A 100 14.72 0.00 -15.69
C GLN A 100 13.44 -0.26 -14.92
N ILE A 101 12.46 -0.77 -15.64
CA ILE A 101 11.19 -1.28 -15.11
C ILE A 101 10.99 -2.74 -15.54
N VAL A 102 10.22 -3.47 -14.74
CA VAL A 102 9.70 -4.78 -15.10
C VAL A 102 8.17 -4.70 -15.18
N GLN A 103 7.59 -5.28 -16.22
CA GLN A 103 6.15 -5.22 -16.48
C GLN A 103 5.67 -6.38 -17.35
N ALA A 104 4.39 -6.72 -17.23
CA ALA A 104 3.69 -7.54 -18.23
C ALA A 104 2.96 -6.59 -19.21
N THR A 105 3.16 -6.77 -20.50
CA THR A 105 2.77 -5.81 -21.55
C THR A 105 1.56 -6.27 -22.37
N ILE A 106 1.75 -7.24 -23.26
CA ILE A 106 0.74 -7.71 -24.20
C ILE A 106 1.16 -9.10 -24.73
N ALA A 107 0.20 -9.93 -25.12
CA ALA A 107 0.46 -11.24 -25.71
C ALA A 107 1.10 -11.15 -27.13
N GLU A 108 1.67 -12.25 -27.62
CA GLU A 108 2.31 -12.38 -28.92
C GLU A 108 1.43 -11.95 -30.10
N THR A 109 0.13 -12.10 -29.93
CA THR A 109 -0.88 -11.73 -30.94
C THR A 109 -1.16 -10.23 -31.01
N GLY A 110 -0.56 -9.42 -30.13
CA GLY A 110 -0.89 -8.01 -29.96
C GLY A 110 -2.28 -7.78 -29.32
N THR A 111 -2.83 -8.79 -28.64
CA THR A 111 -4.10 -8.74 -27.93
C THR A 111 -3.92 -9.02 -26.44
N VAL A 112 -5.01 -9.03 -25.67
CA VAL A 112 -4.98 -9.25 -24.22
C VAL A 112 -4.92 -10.75 -23.83
N ASN A 113 -4.94 -11.65 -24.79
CA ASN A 113 -4.80 -13.09 -24.57
C ASN A 113 -4.01 -13.72 -25.71
N GLY A 114 -3.13 -14.63 -25.36
CA GLY A 114 -2.27 -15.37 -26.29
C GLY A 114 -2.13 -16.83 -25.94
N THR A 115 -1.09 -17.45 -26.43
CA THR A 115 -0.66 -18.80 -26.08
C THR A 115 -0.04 -18.76 -24.68
N GLU A 116 -0.14 -19.84 -23.93
CA GLU A 116 0.47 -19.96 -22.61
C GLU A 116 1.99 -19.85 -22.69
N GLY A 117 2.59 -19.06 -21.80
CA GLY A 117 4.01 -18.72 -21.82
C GLY A 117 4.33 -17.48 -22.69
N ASP A 118 5.56 -16.99 -22.62
CA ASP A 118 6.04 -15.85 -23.41
C ASP A 118 6.61 -16.34 -24.75
N GLN A 119 5.89 -16.08 -25.82
CA GLN A 119 6.29 -16.47 -27.18
C GLN A 119 7.25 -15.49 -27.81
N THR A 120 7.44 -14.32 -27.24
CA THR A 120 8.23 -13.22 -27.81
C THR A 120 9.46 -12.85 -26.97
N GLY A 121 9.53 -13.33 -25.73
CA GLY A 121 10.50 -12.89 -24.72
C GLY A 121 10.28 -11.45 -24.27
N LYS A 122 9.07 -10.91 -24.49
CA LYS A 122 8.72 -9.50 -24.18
C LYS A 122 7.31 -9.31 -23.62
N GLU A 123 6.57 -10.39 -23.47
CA GLU A 123 5.22 -10.32 -22.90
C GLU A 123 5.28 -9.95 -21.43
N ILE A 124 6.20 -10.55 -20.69
CA ILE A 124 6.64 -10.10 -19.38
C ILE A 124 8.15 -9.82 -19.48
N GLY A 125 8.57 -8.57 -19.32
CA GLY A 125 9.95 -8.23 -19.62
C GLY A 125 10.51 -7.08 -18.80
N ILE A 126 11.81 -6.88 -18.96
CA ILE A 126 12.56 -5.76 -18.40
C ILE A 126 12.79 -4.75 -19.51
N PHE A 127 12.41 -3.51 -19.26
CA PHE A 127 12.46 -2.43 -20.23
C PHE A 127 13.15 -1.20 -19.64
N PRO A 128 13.73 -0.31 -20.46
CA PRO A 128 14.10 1.02 -20.00
C PRO A 128 12.85 1.74 -19.43
N TYR A 129 13.07 2.51 -18.36
CA TYR A 129 12.01 3.39 -17.89
C TYR A 129 11.58 4.34 -19.01
N TYR A 130 10.28 4.58 -19.12
CA TYR A 130 9.71 5.55 -20.02
C TYR A 130 8.68 6.41 -19.29
N ASP A 131 8.55 7.64 -19.74
CA ASP A 131 7.54 8.55 -19.19
C ASP A 131 6.15 8.08 -19.63
N TYR A 132 5.32 7.77 -18.63
CA TYR A 132 3.94 7.33 -18.81
C TYR A 132 3.10 8.12 -17.80
N PRO A 133 1.83 8.41 -18.07
CA PRO A 133 0.99 9.17 -17.15
C PRO A 133 0.68 8.35 -15.89
N TRP A 134 1.71 8.16 -15.05
CA TRP A 134 1.58 7.49 -13.78
C TRP A 134 0.79 8.36 -12.80
N ASP A 135 -0.36 7.85 -12.31
CA ASP A 135 -1.18 8.55 -11.32
C ASP A 135 -0.50 8.52 -9.94
N HIS A 136 0.13 7.39 -9.62
CA HIS A 136 0.75 7.14 -8.32
C HIS A 136 2.06 6.36 -8.47
N VAL A 137 2.96 6.64 -7.54
CA VAL A 137 4.10 5.76 -7.23
C VAL A 137 3.90 5.23 -5.82
N LEU A 138 3.87 3.90 -5.68
CA LEU A 138 3.63 3.22 -4.42
C LEU A 138 4.95 2.60 -3.94
N ARG A 139 5.45 3.02 -2.79
CA ARG A 139 6.68 2.52 -2.16
C ARG A 139 6.34 1.69 -0.94
N TYR A 140 6.81 0.45 -0.91
CA TYR A 140 6.72 -0.38 0.27
C TYR A 140 7.63 0.17 1.37
N VAL A 141 7.11 0.25 2.59
CA VAL A 141 7.90 0.63 3.77
C VAL A 141 8.21 -0.66 4.52
N GLU A 142 9.46 -1.12 4.44
CA GLU A 142 9.88 -2.24 5.26
C GLU A 142 9.66 -1.89 6.73
N GLN A 143 8.84 -2.67 7.39
CA GLN A 143 8.82 -2.64 8.84
C GLN A 143 10.13 -3.30 9.28
N GLU A 144 11.02 -2.53 9.89
CA GLU A 144 12.12 -3.13 10.63
C GLU A 144 11.50 -4.19 11.54
N ALA A 145 11.99 -5.42 11.44
CA ALA A 145 11.53 -6.48 12.31
C ALA A 145 11.69 -5.96 13.74
N ILE A 146 10.59 -5.63 14.38
CA ILE A 146 10.59 -5.42 15.83
C ILE A 146 11.04 -6.76 16.36
N GLN A 147 12.30 -6.84 16.73
CA GLN A 147 12.84 -8.00 17.43
C GLN A 147 12.00 -8.10 18.70
N VAL A 148 11.07 -9.06 18.69
CA VAL A 148 10.30 -9.37 19.87
C VAL A 148 11.32 -9.87 20.88
N ILE A 149 11.81 -8.97 21.71
CA ILE A 149 12.53 -9.35 22.91
C ILE A 149 11.47 -9.98 23.81
N THR A 150 11.35 -11.30 23.72
CA THR A 150 10.60 -12.13 24.64
C THR A 150 11.44 -12.28 25.90
N ASP A 151 11.59 -11.23 26.68
CA ASP A 151 11.96 -11.33 28.07
C ASP A 151 11.46 -10.09 28.81
N GLU A 152 10.52 -10.36 29.69
CA GLU A 152 9.93 -9.45 30.67
C GLU A 152 9.13 -8.28 30.12
N TRP A 153 7.83 -8.39 30.30
CA TRP A 153 6.89 -7.27 30.27
C TRP A 153 7.29 -6.25 31.34
N GLU A 154 8.36 -5.51 31.11
CA GLU A 154 8.53 -4.27 31.82
C GLU A 154 7.44 -3.32 31.30
N TYR A 155 6.41 -3.13 32.11
CA TYR A 155 5.41 -2.09 31.94
C TYR A 155 6.16 -0.77 31.77
N ILE A 156 6.41 -0.39 30.53
CA ILE A 156 6.87 0.96 30.22
C ILE A 156 5.71 1.86 30.63
N SER A 157 5.81 2.38 31.83
CA SER A 157 5.00 3.51 32.24
C SER A 157 5.32 4.62 31.25
N TYR A 158 4.44 4.84 30.29
CA TYR A 158 4.48 6.05 29.49
C TYR A 158 4.41 7.20 30.49
N SER A 159 5.57 7.79 30.77
CA SER A 159 5.61 9.01 31.56
C SER A 159 4.76 10.03 30.79
N GLU A 160 3.92 10.77 31.50
CA GLU A 160 3.04 11.82 30.96
C GLU A 160 3.79 12.87 30.12
N ASN A 161 5.10 12.79 30.05
CA ASN A 161 6.00 13.66 29.32
C ASN A 161 6.40 13.14 27.91
N ALA A 162 6.25 11.85 27.60
CA ALA A 162 6.68 11.29 26.30
C ALA A 162 5.81 11.73 25.11
N CYS A 163 4.58 12.19 25.35
CA CYS A 163 3.67 12.68 24.31
C CYS A 163 3.77 14.18 24.06
N LYS A 164 4.58 14.93 24.81
CA LYS A 164 4.67 16.38 24.68
C LYS A 164 5.55 16.85 23.52
N ASP A 165 6.48 16.02 23.08
CA ASP A 165 7.52 16.42 22.13
C ASP A 165 7.34 15.89 20.68
N THR A 166 6.34 15.02 20.44
CA THR A 166 6.00 14.57 19.08
C THR A 166 4.55 14.97 18.82
N PRO A 167 4.30 16.06 18.11
CA PRO A 167 2.94 16.48 17.81
C PRO A 167 2.28 15.42 16.94
N MET A 168 1.20 14.80 17.43
CA MET A 168 0.35 13.94 16.63
C MET A 168 -0.15 14.74 15.42
N PRO A 169 -0.13 14.16 14.21
CA PRO A 169 -0.51 14.90 13.02
C PRO A 169 -1.97 15.32 13.11
N GLN A 170 -2.25 16.55 12.69
CA GLN A 170 -3.63 16.98 12.49
C GLN A 170 -4.18 16.29 11.25
N ILE A 171 -5.32 15.59 11.37
CA ILE A 171 -5.95 14.85 10.29
C ILE A 171 -7.44 15.19 10.16
N TRP A 172 -7.93 15.18 8.92
CA TRP A 172 -9.29 15.54 8.55
C TRP A 172 -9.84 14.69 7.40
N LYS A 173 -11.08 14.91 7.01
CA LYS A 173 -11.72 14.18 5.92
C LYS A 173 -10.91 14.33 4.61
N GLY A 174 -10.61 13.21 4.00
CA GLY A 174 -9.80 13.10 2.78
C GLY A 174 -8.39 12.58 3.04
N ASP A 175 -7.90 12.64 4.28
CA ASP A 175 -6.60 12.08 4.62
C ASP A 175 -6.59 10.57 4.58
N TYR A 176 -5.41 10.02 4.41
CA TYR A 176 -5.17 8.59 4.35
C TYR A 176 -3.84 8.23 5.05
N GLY A 177 -3.81 7.09 5.72
CA GLY A 177 -2.57 6.56 6.28
C GLY A 177 -2.65 6.05 7.71
N PRO A 178 -1.49 5.75 8.32
CA PRO A 178 -1.40 5.15 9.65
C PRO A 178 -2.06 5.98 10.76
N ALA A 179 -1.96 7.31 10.69
CA ALA A 179 -2.60 8.19 11.67
C ALA A 179 -4.13 8.07 11.62
N VAL A 180 -4.72 7.97 10.41
CA VAL A 180 -6.15 7.74 10.24
C VAL A 180 -6.55 6.37 10.77
N SER A 181 -5.74 5.33 10.50
CA SER A 181 -5.97 3.98 11.05
C SER A 181 -5.94 3.97 12.58
N ALA A 182 -4.98 4.67 13.18
CA ALA A 182 -4.88 4.80 14.64
C ALA A 182 -6.11 5.48 15.23
N MET A 183 -6.56 6.58 14.63
CA MET A 183 -7.77 7.28 15.03
C MET A 183 -9.03 6.41 14.90
N GLN A 184 -9.19 5.73 13.75
CA GLN A 184 -10.31 4.80 13.53
C GLN A 184 -10.31 3.67 14.56
N GLY A 185 -9.13 3.12 14.89
CA GLY A 185 -8.96 2.11 15.93
C GLY A 185 -9.39 2.61 17.30
N ALA A 186 -8.94 3.81 17.70
CA ALA A 186 -9.31 4.44 18.95
C ALA A 186 -10.82 4.75 19.00
N LEU A 187 -11.39 5.33 17.96
CA LEU A 187 -12.84 5.57 17.85
C LEU A 187 -13.65 4.28 17.93
N LYS A 188 -13.13 3.19 17.35
CA LYS A 188 -13.77 1.87 17.41
C LYS A 188 -13.71 1.29 18.81
N TYR A 189 -12.57 1.41 19.48
CA TYR A 189 -12.38 0.99 20.87
C TYR A 189 -13.37 1.71 21.80
N HIS A 190 -13.56 3.00 21.60
CA HIS A 190 -14.53 3.82 22.36
C HIS A 190 -15.98 3.69 21.87
N GLY A 191 -16.26 2.84 20.88
CA GLY A 191 -17.62 2.54 20.41
C GLY A 191 -18.24 3.56 19.46
N PHE A 192 -17.51 4.57 19.02
CA PHE A 192 -17.99 5.60 18.10
C PHE A 192 -17.90 5.20 16.62
N TYR A 193 -16.92 4.37 16.26
CA TYR A 193 -16.72 3.90 14.88
C TYR A 193 -17.09 2.41 14.77
N LYS A 194 -17.97 2.08 13.82
CA LYS A 194 -18.45 0.70 13.62
C LYS A 194 -17.87 0.05 12.35
N GLY A 195 -17.26 0.86 11.49
CA GLY A 195 -16.69 0.42 10.24
C GLY A 195 -15.40 -0.41 10.39
N GLN A 196 -14.83 -0.77 9.26
CA GLN A 196 -13.49 -1.36 9.21
C GLN A 196 -12.43 -0.26 9.34
N VAL A 197 -11.32 -0.58 10.00
CA VAL A 197 -10.16 0.31 10.08
C VAL A 197 -9.44 0.23 8.73
N THR A 198 -9.69 1.21 7.87
CA THR A 198 -9.22 1.22 6.47
C THR A 198 -8.05 2.18 6.24
N GLY A 199 -7.79 3.07 7.21
CA GLY A 199 -6.83 4.16 7.03
C GLY A 199 -7.34 5.31 6.15
N GLY A 200 -8.55 5.23 5.62
CA GLY A 200 -9.15 6.29 4.81
C GLY A 200 -10.14 7.12 5.62
N PHE A 201 -9.95 8.44 5.70
CA PHE A 201 -10.84 9.34 6.41
C PHE A 201 -12.05 9.72 5.55
N GLY A 202 -13.02 8.82 5.45
CA GLY A 202 -14.29 8.99 4.74
C GLY A 202 -15.39 9.64 5.59
N LEU A 203 -16.61 9.65 5.05
CA LEU A 203 -17.78 10.23 5.73
C LEU A 203 -18.15 9.49 7.02
N GLU A 204 -18.01 8.18 7.05
CA GLU A 204 -18.28 7.36 8.24
C GLU A 204 -17.30 7.71 9.37
N THR A 205 -16.02 7.84 9.05
CA THR A 205 -14.99 8.26 10.00
C THR A 205 -15.25 9.68 10.51
N LEU A 206 -15.64 10.60 9.62
CA LEU A 206 -16.01 11.97 10.00
C LEU A 206 -17.19 11.99 10.99
N SER A 207 -18.22 11.21 10.72
CA SER A 207 -19.40 11.12 11.59
C SER A 207 -19.03 10.59 12.98
N ALA A 208 -18.19 9.55 13.02
CA ALA A 208 -17.69 8.95 14.26
C ALA A 208 -16.85 9.94 15.07
N LEU A 209 -15.93 10.66 14.40
CA LEU A 209 -15.08 11.65 15.05
C LEU A 209 -15.92 12.80 15.64
N LYS A 210 -16.86 13.35 14.88
CA LYS A 210 -17.75 14.40 15.37
C LYS A 210 -18.60 13.95 16.55
N ALA A 211 -19.11 12.72 16.52
CA ALA A 211 -19.85 12.14 17.64
C ALA A 211 -18.96 12.03 18.91
N PHE A 212 -17.72 11.60 18.75
CA PHE A 212 -16.73 11.55 19.83
C PHE A 212 -16.45 12.96 20.37
N GLN A 213 -16.10 13.91 19.50
CA GLN A 213 -15.82 15.31 19.90
C GLN A 213 -16.98 15.91 20.70
N SER A 214 -18.19 15.76 20.19
CA SER A 214 -19.41 16.26 20.87
C SER A 214 -19.59 15.62 22.25
N LYS A 215 -19.42 14.31 22.37
CA LYS A 215 -19.55 13.59 23.64
C LYS A 215 -18.53 14.05 24.68
N HIS A 216 -17.33 14.38 24.23
CA HIS A 216 -16.20 14.80 25.07
C HIS A 216 -16.09 16.33 25.21
N LYS A 217 -17.12 17.08 24.77
CA LYS A 217 -17.16 18.55 24.85
C LYS A 217 -16.00 19.26 24.17
N LEU A 218 -15.46 18.62 23.12
CA LEU A 218 -14.48 19.23 22.23
C LEU A 218 -15.19 20.03 21.14
N GLU A 219 -14.44 20.87 20.44
CA GLU A 219 -14.92 21.51 19.21
C GLU A 219 -15.30 20.42 18.19
N THR A 220 -16.54 20.44 17.69
CA THR A 220 -17.09 19.41 16.79
C THR A 220 -16.81 19.79 15.33
N ASP A 221 -15.56 20.09 15.03
CA ASP A 221 -15.08 20.53 13.72
C ASP A 221 -14.86 19.35 12.75
N GLY A 222 -14.64 18.15 13.28
CA GLY A 222 -14.31 16.96 12.49
C GLY A 222 -12.84 16.90 12.10
N ILE A 223 -11.99 17.61 12.83
CA ILE A 223 -10.54 17.59 12.70
C ILE A 223 -9.96 16.89 13.93
N CYS A 224 -9.16 15.86 13.73
CA CYS A 224 -8.45 15.22 14.82
C CYS A 224 -7.13 15.96 15.08
N GLY A 225 -7.22 17.04 15.84
CA GLY A 225 -6.08 17.84 16.30
C GLY A 225 -5.58 17.38 17.68
N PRO A 226 -4.59 18.09 18.25
CA PRO A 226 -3.93 17.70 19.51
C PRO A 226 -4.87 17.44 20.68
N LEU A 227 -5.90 18.25 20.86
CA LEU A 227 -6.89 18.07 21.93
C LEU A 227 -7.74 16.81 21.72
N THR A 228 -8.14 16.55 20.48
CA THR A 228 -8.90 15.34 20.11
C THR A 228 -8.06 14.08 20.25
N TRP A 229 -6.80 14.12 19.83
CA TRP A 229 -5.86 13.02 20.05
C TRP A 229 -5.65 12.71 21.51
N ASN A 230 -5.43 13.73 22.32
CA ASN A 230 -5.24 13.54 23.75
C ASN A 230 -6.44 12.85 24.39
N GLU A 231 -7.65 13.27 24.06
CA GLU A 231 -8.87 12.66 24.58
C GLU A 231 -9.07 11.23 24.08
N LEU A 232 -8.78 10.95 22.80
CA LEU A 232 -8.86 9.61 22.22
C LEU A 232 -7.90 8.60 22.86
N MET A 233 -6.69 9.04 23.23
CA MET A 233 -5.64 8.15 23.70
C MET A 233 -5.63 7.96 25.22
N PHE A 234 -6.10 8.95 25.99
CA PHE A 234 -6.02 8.97 27.45
C PHE A 234 -7.36 8.94 28.19
N TRP A 235 -8.47 8.92 27.45
CA TRP A 235 -9.78 8.79 28.08
C TRP A 235 -9.95 7.40 28.74
N ARG A 236 -10.30 7.41 30.03
CA ARG A 236 -10.54 6.23 30.87
C ARG A 236 -12.03 6.08 31.21
#